data_75a87e4a63c366aa40f5e50b1064f84f
#
_entry.id   75a87e4a63c366aa40f5e50b1064f84f
#
_cell.length_a   1.000
_cell.length_b   1.000
_cell.length_c   1.000
_cell.angle_alpha   90.00
_cell.angle_beta   90.00
_cell.angle_gamma   90.00
#
_symmetry.space_group_name_H-M   'P 1'
#
loop_
_entity.id
_entity.type
_entity.pdbx_description
1 polymer ?
#
loop_
_entity_poly.entity_id
_entity_poly.type
_entity_poly.pdbx_seq_one_letter_code
_entity_poly.pdbx_strand_id
1 'polypeptide(L)'
;MNSPIQLLCSTGTFSRFPDLTDYRSILTYGPELEVDGFELMFYPDWSTEIEQIATELLKSRLRFPAIHAEKGIGPALVSSRPEEREQGWQWMQASCQLGNLLGANLLIFHLWGLPDSDEKIEQNLQILKACMKFAEDFGLKLVLETIPCKYNDPLGNVYRALEREPGVLVALDTEFLAMHNQLNMALQADWLWQHNRVCHIHIKDYDGNLYSTDNFRRYLHPGEGSIDFPKFFDALRLRSFSGNISLETSIVNHDGIRDIDKLKKSLSMLQEMISNS
;
A
#
# COMPACT_ATOMS: atom_id res chain seq x y z
N MET A 1 -20.75 7.13 -14.57
CA MET A 1 -20.21 5.76 -14.78
C MET A 1 -19.06 5.62 -13.79
N ASN A 2 -19.08 4.62 -12.91
CA ASN A 2 -17.93 4.35 -12.04
C ASN A 2 -16.75 3.95 -12.94
N SER A 3 -15.56 4.46 -12.64
CA SER A 3 -14.33 3.99 -13.29
C SER A 3 -14.18 2.48 -13.00
N PRO A 4 -13.73 1.66 -13.96
CA PRO A 4 -13.50 0.24 -13.68
C PRO A 4 -12.45 0.04 -12.60
N ILE A 5 -12.46 -1.11 -11.95
CA ILE A 5 -11.37 -1.53 -11.07
C ILE A 5 -10.10 -1.65 -11.90
N GLN A 6 -8.99 -1.09 -11.40
CA GLN A 6 -7.67 -1.23 -12.02
C GLN A 6 -6.85 -2.26 -11.23
N LEU A 7 -6.29 -3.24 -11.93
CA LEU A 7 -5.34 -4.19 -11.35
C LEU A 7 -3.93 -3.60 -11.39
N LEU A 8 -3.34 -3.43 -10.23
CA LEU A 8 -1.96 -2.98 -10.05
C LEU A 8 -1.08 -4.10 -9.48
N CYS A 9 0.22 -3.99 -9.70
CA CYS A 9 1.23 -4.74 -8.99
C CYS A 9 2.08 -3.78 -8.16
N SER A 10 2.20 -4.03 -6.86
CA SER A 10 3.16 -3.29 -6.03
C SER A 10 4.58 -3.64 -6.45
N THR A 11 5.44 -2.65 -6.62
CA THR A 11 6.85 -2.89 -6.97
C THR A 11 7.64 -3.47 -5.80
N GLY A 12 7.10 -3.38 -4.57
CA GLY A 12 7.59 -4.13 -3.42
C GLY A 12 7.63 -5.65 -3.64
N THR A 13 6.84 -6.16 -4.59
CA THR A 13 6.85 -7.57 -5.01
C THR A 13 8.20 -8.03 -5.55
N PHE A 14 8.94 -7.14 -6.22
CA PHE A 14 10.25 -7.43 -6.82
C PHE A 14 11.42 -7.20 -5.87
N SER A 15 11.18 -6.55 -4.75
CA SER A 15 12.20 -6.13 -3.82
C SER A 15 12.07 -6.87 -2.50
N ARG A 16 13.16 -6.84 -1.73
CA ARG A 16 13.18 -7.31 -0.35
C ARG A 16 13.99 -6.32 0.47
N PHE A 17 13.29 -5.58 1.29
CA PHE A 17 13.93 -4.64 2.20
C PHE A 17 14.68 -5.40 3.32
N PRO A 18 15.88 -4.96 3.74
CA PRO A 18 16.59 -3.79 3.22
C PRO A 18 17.51 -4.06 2.02
N ASP A 19 17.75 -5.31 1.64
CA ASP A 19 18.91 -5.70 0.84
C ASP A 19 18.69 -5.63 -0.68
N LEU A 20 17.44 -5.73 -1.16
CA LEU A 20 17.09 -5.80 -2.58
C LEU A 20 16.05 -4.74 -2.96
N THR A 21 16.46 -3.48 -2.94
CA THR A 21 15.59 -2.31 -3.22
C THR A 21 15.85 -1.65 -4.57
N ASP A 22 16.63 -2.29 -5.46
CA ASP A 22 16.95 -1.72 -6.77
C ASP A 22 15.72 -1.58 -7.67
N TYR A 23 15.34 -0.34 -7.99
CA TYR A 23 14.23 -0.02 -8.88
C TYR A 23 14.38 -0.58 -10.30
N ARG A 24 15.58 -0.94 -10.73
CA ARG A 24 15.82 -1.54 -12.06
C ARG A 24 15.15 -2.90 -12.22
N SER A 25 14.83 -3.56 -11.11
CA SER A 25 14.00 -4.77 -11.16
C SER A 25 12.62 -4.52 -11.79
N ILE A 26 12.05 -3.31 -11.59
CA ILE A 26 10.78 -2.90 -12.20
C ILE A 26 10.92 -2.82 -13.71
N LEU A 27 12.04 -2.25 -14.20
CA LEU A 27 12.34 -2.14 -15.63
C LEU A 27 12.55 -3.50 -16.28
N THR A 28 13.09 -4.45 -15.53
CA THR A 28 13.37 -5.82 -16.00
C THR A 28 12.10 -6.64 -16.10
N TYR A 29 11.27 -6.65 -15.07
CA TYR A 29 10.14 -7.58 -14.95
C TYR A 29 8.79 -6.94 -15.27
N GLY A 30 8.64 -5.62 -15.02
CA GLY A 30 7.38 -4.92 -15.21
C GLY A 30 6.79 -5.03 -16.62
N PRO A 31 7.58 -4.91 -17.70
CA PRO A 31 7.07 -5.03 -19.07
C PRO A 31 6.43 -6.38 -19.42
N GLU A 32 6.73 -7.43 -18.64
CA GLU A 32 6.18 -8.77 -18.86
C GLU A 32 4.85 -9.03 -18.15
N LEU A 33 4.37 -8.08 -17.34
CA LEU A 33 3.18 -8.26 -16.51
C LEU A 33 1.95 -7.63 -17.16
N GLU A 34 0.86 -8.37 -17.17
CA GLU A 34 -0.44 -7.92 -17.64
C GLU A 34 -1.21 -7.22 -16.50
N VAL A 35 -0.90 -5.93 -16.29
CA VAL A 35 -1.53 -5.08 -15.28
C VAL A 35 -1.84 -3.69 -15.84
N ASP A 36 -2.80 -3.00 -15.24
CA ASP A 36 -3.16 -1.63 -15.62
C ASP A 36 -2.09 -0.60 -15.19
N GLY A 37 -1.23 -0.98 -14.26
CA GLY A 37 -0.14 -0.15 -13.76
C GLY A 37 0.55 -0.74 -12.53
N PHE A 38 1.40 0.07 -11.92
CA PHE A 38 2.17 -0.31 -10.74
C PHE A 38 1.90 0.66 -9.58
N GLU A 39 1.87 0.12 -8.38
CA GLU A 39 2.06 0.92 -7.18
C GLU A 39 3.56 0.94 -6.88
N LEU A 40 4.17 2.11 -6.96
CA LEU A 40 5.61 2.25 -6.71
C LEU A 40 5.88 2.27 -5.20
N MET A 41 6.56 1.27 -4.68
CA MET A 41 7.09 1.27 -3.32
C MET A 41 8.34 2.16 -3.27
N PHE A 42 8.28 3.25 -2.49
CA PHE A 42 9.41 4.14 -2.27
C PHE A 42 10.36 3.57 -1.21
N TYR A 43 11.65 3.74 -1.42
CA TYR A 43 12.70 3.38 -0.45
C TYR A 43 13.60 4.58 -0.15
N PRO A 44 14.05 4.78 1.11
CA PRO A 44 14.87 5.91 1.52
C PRO A 44 16.15 6.11 0.70
N ASP A 45 16.78 5.02 0.28
CA ASP A 45 18.01 5.05 -0.52
C ASP A 45 17.84 5.77 -1.87
N TRP A 46 16.60 5.91 -2.33
CA TRP A 46 16.28 6.60 -3.59
C TRP A 46 16.22 8.12 -3.45
N SER A 47 16.27 8.66 -2.23
CA SER A 47 16.06 10.08 -1.95
C SER A 47 17.03 11.01 -2.68
N THR A 48 18.23 10.53 -2.99
CA THR A 48 19.26 11.32 -3.70
C THR A 48 19.22 11.19 -5.23
N GLU A 49 18.42 10.26 -5.76
CA GLU A 49 18.39 9.91 -7.20
C GLU A 49 16.98 10.05 -7.81
N ILE A 50 16.07 10.79 -7.16
CA ILE A 50 14.64 10.86 -7.53
C ILE A 50 14.41 11.20 -9.00
N GLU A 51 15.10 12.24 -9.52
CA GLU A 51 14.94 12.69 -10.91
C GLU A 51 15.46 11.66 -11.91
N GLN A 52 16.56 11.00 -11.57
CA GLN A 52 17.12 9.92 -12.40
C GLN A 52 16.15 8.75 -12.43
N ILE A 53 15.68 8.29 -11.28
CA ILE A 53 14.73 7.18 -11.15
C ILE A 53 13.45 7.48 -11.93
N ALA A 54 12.87 8.67 -11.74
CA ALA A 54 11.69 9.09 -12.47
C ALA A 54 11.93 9.06 -14.00
N THR A 55 13.06 9.59 -14.44
CA THR A 55 13.43 9.62 -15.87
C THR A 55 13.53 8.20 -16.45
N GLU A 56 14.17 7.28 -15.74
CA GLU A 56 14.35 5.90 -16.19
C GLU A 56 13.01 5.15 -16.20
N LEU A 57 12.19 5.30 -15.14
CA LEU A 57 10.87 4.68 -15.07
C LEU A 57 9.91 5.21 -16.15
N LEU A 58 9.91 6.51 -16.44
CA LEU A 58 9.08 7.09 -17.50
C LEU A 58 9.45 6.58 -18.90
N LYS A 59 10.74 6.33 -19.17
CA LYS A 59 11.18 5.73 -20.44
C LYS A 59 10.64 4.33 -20.67
N SER A 60 10.32 3.59 -19.62
CA SER A 60 9.73 2.24 -19.72
C SER A 60 8.29 2.23 -20.22
N ARG A 61 7.60 3.38 -20.21
CA ARG A 61 6.17 3.54 -20.51
C ARG A 61 5.24 2.78 -19.55
N LEU A 62 5.76 2.28 -18.44
CA LEU A 62 4.93 1.72 -17.37
C LEU A 62 4.15 2.85 -16.70
N ARG A 63 2.95 2.53 -16.19
CA ARG A 63 2.09 3.49 -15.49
C ARG A 63 2.22 3.30 -13.99
N PHE A 64 2.28 4.42 -13.26
CA PHE A 64 2.40 4.44 -11.80
C PHE A 64 1.28 5.29 -11.18
N PRO A 65 0.02 4.81 -11.17
CA PRO A 65 -1.12 5.58 -10.64
C PRO A 65 -1.06 5.80 -9.12
N ALA A 66 -0.28 5.01 -8.40
CA ALA A 66 -0.08 5.12 -6.96
C ALA A 66 1.40 5.01 -6.59
N ILE A 67 1.79 5.71 -5.53
CA ILE A 67 3.07 5.54 -4.85
C ILE A 67 2.82 5.19 -3.39
N HIS A 68 3.51 4.18 -2.89
CA HIS A 68 3.55 3.88 -1.46
C HIS A 68 4.68 4.66 -0.83
N ALA A 69 4.35 5.56 0.09
CA ALA A 69 5.33 6.36 0.82
C ALA A 69 6.23 5.47 1.70
N GLU A 70 7.38 6.01 2.11
CA GLU A 70 8.21 5.35 3.12
C GLU A 70 7.40 5.03 4.39
N LYS A 71 7.46 3.78 4.84
CA LYS A 71 6.61 3.25 5.93
C LYS A 71 6.90 3.88 7.30
N GLY A 72 8.09 4.42 7.49
CA GLY A 72 8.54 5.07 8.72
C GLY A 72 8.11 6.54 8.88
N ILE A 73 7.47 7.16 7.89
CA ILE A 73 7.14 8.59 7.94
C ILE A 73 6.25 8.91 9.13
N GLY A 74 5.10 8.25 9.28
CA GLY A 74 4.14 8.52 10.36
C GLY A 74 4.77 8.43 11.75
N PRO A 75 5.46 7.32 12.11
CA PRO A 75 6.24 7.22 13.35
C PRO A 75 7.30 8.30 13.53
N ALA A 76 8.07 8.61 12.48
CA ALA A 76 9.12 9.62 12.55
C ALA A 76 8.57 11.02 12.86
N LEU A 77 7.47 11.41 12.21
CA LEU A 77 6.86 12.73 12.38
C LEU A 77 6.36 13.02 13.80
N VAL A 78 6.06 11.98 14.60
CA VAL A 78 5.61 12.10 15.98
C VAL A 78 6.71 11.73 17.00
N SER A 79 7.92 11.55 16.53
CA SER A 79 9.06 11.29 17.43
C SER A 79 9.33 12.45 18.36
N SER A 80 9.81 12.15 19.57
CA SER A 80 10.31 13.17 20.51
C SER A 80 11.61 13.80 20.03
N ARG A 81 12.37 13.12 19.14
CA ARG A 81 13.63 13.60 18.58
C ARG A 81 13.42 14.50 17.37
N PRO A 82 13.89 15.77 17.41
CA PRO A 82 13.69 16.70 16.28
C PRO A 82 14.28 16.21 14.95
N GLU A 83 15.44 15.55 15.00
CA GLU A 83 16.13 15.01 13.82
C GLU A 83 15.32 13.91 13.12
N GLU A 84 14.58 13.10 13.87
CA GLU A 84 13.71 12.09 13.30
C GLU A 84 12.47 12.72 12.64
N ARG A 85 11.91 13.77 13.24
CA ARG A 85 10.79 14.50 12.62
C ARG A 85 11.22 15.17 11.32
N GLU A 86 12.41 15.75 11.28
CA GLU A 86 12.98 16.33 10.07
C GLU A 86 13.17 15.26 8.98
N GLN A 87 13.73 14.11 9.36
CA GLN A 87 13.88 12.96 8.46
C GLN A 87 12.52 12.47 7.92
N GLY A 88 11.49 12.42 8.76
CA GLY A 88 10.13 12.08 8.34
C GLY A 88 9.59 13.01 7.24
N TRP A 89 9.80 14.32 7.39
CA TRP A 89 9.43 15.29 6.36
C TRP A 89 10.25 15.17 5.08
N GLN A 90 11.55 14.86 5.18
CA GLN A 90 12.40 14.61 4.02
C GLN A 90 11.94 13.38 3.24
N TRP A 91 11.59 12.27 3.91
CA TRP A 91 11.01 11.09 3.27
C TRP A 91 9.65 11.39 2.64
N MET A 92 8.80 12.17 3.32
CA MET A 92 7.51 12.59 2.78
C MET A 92 7.69 13.40 1.50
N GLN A 93 8.62 14.36 1.51
CA GLN A 93 8.95 15.17 0.34
C GLN A 93 9.46 14.31 -0.82
N ALA A 94 10.40 13.41 -0.56
CA ALA A 94 10.99 12.54 -1.56
C ALA A 94 9.94 11.61 -2.20
N SER A 95 9.07 11.00 -1.37
CA SER A 95 7.97 10.17 -1.85
C SER A 95 6.99 10.98 -2.72
N CYS A 96 6.59 12.16 -2.26
CA CYS A 96 5.67 13.03 -3.00
C CYS A 96 6.29 13.54 -4.32
N GLN A 97 7.56 13.94 -4.30
CA GLN A 97 8.28 14.40 -5.49
C GLN A 97 8.34 13.30 -6.56
N LEU A 98 8.73 12.09 -6.17
CA LEU A 98 8.79 10.96 -7.11
C LEU A 98 7.40 10.63 -7.65
N GLY A 99 6.38 10.58 -6.79
CA GLY A 99 5.00 10.35 -7.21
C GLY A 99 4.50 11.39 -8.21
N ASN A 100 4.74 12.67 -7.96
CA ASN A 100 4.38 13.77 -8.87
C ASN A 100 5.09 13.62 -10.23
N LEU A 101 6.41 13.38 -10.24
CA LEU A 101 7.19 13.20 -11.46
C LEU A 101 6.69 12.04 -12.32
N LEU A 102 6.20 10.96 -11.70
CA LEU A 102 5.67 9.78 -12.39
C LEU A 102 4.18 9.93 -12.76
N GLY A 103 3.53 11.02 -12.36
CA GLY A 103 2.11 11.26 -12.61
C GLY A 103 1.18 10.39 -11.75
N ALA A 104 1.62 9.97 -10.58
CA ALA A 104 0.77 9.30 -9.60
C ALA A 104 -0.34 10.22 -9.11
N ASN A 105 -1.47 9.63 -8.72
CA ASN A 105 -2.61 10.35 -8.15
C ASN A 105 -2.79 10.06 -6.65
N LEU A 106 -2.27 8.94 -6.18
CA LEU A 106 -2.45 8.45 -4.82
C LEU A 106 -1.09 8.28 -4.13
N LEU A 107 -1.04 8.69 -2.86
CA LEU A 107 0.05 8.43 -1.93
C LEU A 107 -0.46 7.50 -0.83
N ILE A 108 -0.10 6.22 -0.88
CA ILE A 108 -0.44 5.25 0.17
C ILE A 108 0.45 5.54 1.37
N PHE A 109 -0.15 5.65 2.55
CA PHE A 109 0.50 6.24 3.71
C PHE A 109 0.24 5.46 4.99
N HIS A 110 1.31 5.12 5.72
CA HIS A 110 1.27 4.62 7.08
C HIS A 110 1.25 5.78 8.07
N LEU A 111 0.11 6.03 8.71
CA LEU A 111 0.01 7.08 9.72
C LEU A 111 0.67 6.66 11.05
N TRP A 112 0.65 5.36 11.37
CA TRP A 112 1.35 4.73 12.49
C TRP A 112 2.23 3.59 11.98
N GLY A 113 2.91 2.85 12.84
CA GLY A 113 3.74 1.72 12.42
C GLY A 113 4.92 1.46 13.35
N LEU A 114 5.82 0.61 12.91
CA LEU A 114 7.01 0.27 13.69
C LEU A 114 7.91 1.49 13.90
N PRO A 115 8.65 1.56 15.01
CA PRO A 115 8.76 0.53 16.06
C PRO A 115 7.61 0.56 17.08
N ASP A 116 6.91 1.67 17.24
CA ASP A 116 5.98 1.94 18.35
C ASP A 116 4.54 1.45 18.06
N SER A 117 4.29 0.94 16.84
CA SER A 117 2.95 0.60 16.36
C SER A 117 2.00 1.82 16.46
N ASP A 118 0.86 1.68 17.11
CA ASP A 118 -0.13 2.73 17.32
C ASP A 118 -0.11 3.33 18.75
N GLU A 119 1.02 3.22 19.46
CA GLU A 119 1.17 3.80 20.81
C GLU A 119 0.93 5.32 20.82
N LYS A 120 1.40 6.00 19.77
CA LYS A 120 1.30 7.46 19.62
C LYS A 120 0.16 7.90 18.69
N ILE A 121 -0.89 7.11 18.57
CA ILE A 121 -1.96 7.37 17.59
C ILE A 121 -2.57 8.77 17.74
N GLU A 122 -2.69 9.33 18.96
CA GLU A 122 -3.24 10.67 19.14
C GLU A 122 -2.35 11.75 18.48
N GLN A 123 -1.03 11.63 18.63
CA GLN A 123 -0.07 12.52 17.98
C GLN A 123 -0.10 12.34 16.46
N ASN A 124 -0.18 11.09 16.00
CA ASN A 124 -0.30 10.77 14.58
C ASN A 124 -1.57 11.40 13.96
N LEU A 125 -2.69 11.31 14.65
CA LEU A 125 -3.94 11.95 14.21
C LEU A 125 -3.86 13.48 14.17
N GLN A 126 -3.04 14.12 15.02
CA GLN A 126 -2.84 15.57 15.00
C GLN A 126 -2.10 16.05 13.75
N ILE A 127 -1.17 15.25 13.22
CA ILE A 127 -0.39 15.62 12.03
C ILE A 127 -1.06 15.23 10.73
N LEU A 128 -2.14 14.43 10.74
CA LEU A 128 -2.77 13.89 9.54
C LEU A 128 -3.14 14.99 8.52
N LYS A 129 -3.76 16.07 9.00
CA LYS A 129 -4.14 17.21 8.15
C LYS A 129 -2.94 17.84 7.43
N ALA A 130 -1.82 17.99 8.15
CA ALA A 130 -0.60 18.53 7.58
C ALA A 130 -0.02 17.60 6.51
N CYS A 131 -0.03 16.28 6.75
CA CYS A 131 0.40 15.28 5.78
C CYS A 131 -0.49 15.29 4.52
N MET A 132 -1.82 15.35 4.70
CA MET A 132 -2.77 15.44 3.58
C MET A 132 -2.51 16.68 2.73
N LYS A 133 -2.38 17.85 3.37
CA LYS A 133 -2.09 19.10 2.67
C LYS A 133 -0.75 19.05 1.95
N PHE A 134 0.28 18.49 2.58
CA PHE A 134 1.59 18.34 1.97
C PHE A 134 1.53 17.47 0.70
N ALA A 135 0.84 16.33 0.74
CA ALA A 135 0.64 15.49 -0.44
C ALA A 135 -0.12 16.23 -1.56
N GLU A 136 -1.17 16.99 -1.19
CA GLU A 136 -1.96 17.79 -2.12
C GLU A 136 -1.12 18.85 -2.86
N ASP A 137 -0.14 19.45 -2.19
CA ASP A 137 0.77 20.43 -2.80
C ASP A 137 1.63 19.83 -3.92
N PHE A 138 1.78 18.49 -3.94
CA PHE A 138 2.40 17.72 -5.03
C PHE A 138 1.37 17.09 -6.00
N GLY A 139 0.09 17.42 -5.88
CA GLY A 139 -0.97 16.87 -6.72
C GLY A 139 -1.39 15.44 -6.35
N LEU A 140 -1.00 14.95 -5.18
CA LEU A 140 -1.31 13.61 -4.69
C LEU A 140 -2.44 13.64 -3.65
N LYS A 141 -3.29 12.62 -3.64
CA LYS A 141 -4.24 12.38 -2.55
C LYS A 141 -3.64 11.37 -1.58
N LEU A 142 -3.51 11.76 -0.30
CA LEU A 142 -3.08 10.84 0.74
C LEU A 142 -4.16 9.80 0.99
N VAL A 143 -3.75 8.54 1.02
CA VAL A 143 -4.60 7.37 1.25
C VAL A 143 -4.09 6.63 2.48
N LEU A 144 -4.87 6.65 3.55
CA LEU A 144 -4.50 6.02 4.82
C LEU A 144 -4.67 4.50 4.73
N GLU A 145 -3.61 3.75 4.95
CA GLU A 145 -3.65 2.28 4.93
C GLU A 145 -4.06 1.69 6.28
N THR A 146 -4.85 0.60 6.24
CA THR A 146 -5.17 -0.23 7.40
C THR A 146 -3.98 -1.13 7.74
N ILE A 147 -3.13 -0.70 8.65
CA ILE A 147 -1.92 -1.43 9.07
C ILE A 147 -2.05 -2.01 10.48
N PRO A 148 -1.19 -2.96 10.88
CA PRO A 148 -1.27 -3.61 12.18
C PRO A 148 -1.23 -2.64 13.35
N CYS A 149 -1.99 -2.97 14.39
CA CYS A 149 -2.06 -2.26 15.66
C CYS A 149 -1.70 -3.19 16.82
N LYS A 150 -1.12 -2.62 17.87
CA LYS A 150 -0.79 -3.32 19.11
C LYS A 150 -1.72 -2.90 20.25
N TYR A 151 -2.14 -1.65 20.26
CA TYR A 151 -2.89 -1.04 21.37
C TYR A 151 -4.38 -0.85 21.07
N ASN A 152 -4.71 -0.62 19.79
CA ASN A 152 -6.07 -0.52 19.29
C ASN A 152 -6.29 -1.55 18.16
N ASP A 153 -7.04 -1.18 17.16
CA ASP A 153 -7.29 -1.98 15.96
C ASP A 153 -7.30 -1.10 14.70
N PRO A 154 -7.01 -1.67 13.51
CA PRO A 154 -6.91 -0.91 12.26
C PRO A 154 -8.16 -0.11 11.93
N LEU A 155 -9.35 -0.70 12.02
CA LEU A 155 -10.59 -0.01 11.67
C LEU A 155 -10.95 1.08 12.68
N GLY A 156 -10.68 0.86 13.97
CA GLY A 156 -10.86 1.86 15.01
C GLY A 156 -9.97 3.08 14.79
N ASN A 157 -8.70 2.87 14.44
CA ASN A 157 -7.78 3.97 14.13
C ASN A 157 -8.16 4.71 12.85
N VAL A 158 -8.61 4.01 11.80
CA VAL A 158 -9.15 4.65 10.58
C VAL A 158 -10.42 5.44 10.89
N TYR A 159 -11.34 4.90 11.70
CA TYR A 159 -12.54 5.62 12.10
C TYR A 159 -12.21 6.94 12.80
N ARG A 160 -11.26 6.93 13.74
CA ARG A 160 -10.77 8.13 14.44
C ARG A 160 -10.12 9.14 13.49
N ALA A 161 -9.39 8.65 12.48
CA ALA A 161 -8.81 9.50 11.44
C ALA A 161 -9.93 10.21 10.65
N LEU A 162 -10.99 9.50 10.31
CA LEU A 162 -12.15 10.04 9.60
C LEU A 162 -12.98 11.04 10.43
N GLU A 163 -13.04 10.85 11.75
CA GLU A 163 -13.66 11.84 12.64
C GLU A 163 -12.90 13.17 12.64
N ARG A 164 -11.58 13.14 12.51
CA ARG A 164 -10.74 14.34 12.44
C ARG A 164 -10.69 14.97 11.06
N GLU A 165 -10.50 14.15 10.04
CA GLU A 165 -10.35 14.55 8.65
C GLU A 165 -11.31 13.72 7.77
N PRO A 166 -12.58 14.15 7.64
CA PRO A 166 -13.59 13.42 6.90
C PRO A 166 -13.29 13.18 5.42
N GLY A 167 -12.35 13.94 4.87
CA GLY A 167 -11.90 13.83 3.48
C GLY A 167 -10.78 12.83 3.24
N VAL A 168 -10.25 12.17 4.28
CA VAL A 168 -9.17 11.19 4.10
C VAL A 168 -9.68 9.96 3.34
N LEU A 169 -8.87 9.52 2.36
CA LEU A 169 -9.11 8.27 1.63
C LEU A 169 -8.49 7.09 2.36
N VAL A 170 -8.95 5.88 2.05
CA VAL A 170 -8.55 4.67 2.76
C VAL A 170 -8.08 3.59 1.79
N ALA A 171 -6.95 2.96 2.12
CA ALA A 171 -6.50 1.71 1.54
C ALA A 171 -6.76 0.56 2.52
N LEU A 172 -7.40 -0.50 2.04
CA LEU A 172 -7.59 -1.73 2.82
C LEU A 172 -6.46 -2.70 2.51
N ASP A 173 -5.83 -3.25 3.54
CA ASP A 173 -4.91 -4.38 3.40
C ASP A 173 -5.56 -5.67 3.89
N THR A 174 -5.72 -6.64 2.99
CA THR A 174 -6.44 -7.87 3.29
C THR A 174 -5.75 -8.74 4.33
N GLU A 175 -4.40 -8.82 4.30
CA GLU A 175 -3.61 -9.56 5.29
C GLU A 175 -3.74 -8.95 6.68
N PHE A 176 -3.57 -7.64 6.79
CA PHE A 176 -3.57 -6.95 8.07
C PHE A 176 -4.97 -6.91 8.69
N LEU A 177 -6.01 -6.75 7.89
CA LEU A 177 -7.38 -6.86 8.36
C LEU A 177 -7.73 -8.30 8.77
N ALA A 178 -7.26 -9.32 8.03
CA ALA A 178 -7.45 -10.72 8.40
C ALA A 178 -6.72 -11.05 9.72
N MET A 179 -5.50 -10.55 9.90
CA MET A 179 -4.72 -10.72 11.14
C MET A 179 -5.46 -10.19 12.37
N HIS A 180 -6.19 -9.09 12.22
CA HIS A 180 -7.03 -8.50 13.27
C HIS A 180 -8.46 -9.04 13.31
N ASN A 181 -8.81 -10.06 12.52
CA ASN A 181 -10.18 -10.58 12.35
C ASN A 181 -11.19 -9.49 11.92
N GLN A 182 -10.72 -8.47 11.19
CA GLN A 182 -11.53 -7.31 10.80
C GLN A 182 -11.91 -7.27 9.32
N LEU A 183 -11.46 -8.22 8.48
CA LEU A 183 -11.72 -8.19 7.03
C LEU A 183 -13.22 -8.16 6.72
N ASN A 184 -14.01 -9.06 7.35
CA ASN A 184 -15.46 -9.07 7.18
C ASN A 184 -16.13 -7.82 7.77
N MET A 185 -15.61 -7.28 8.87
CA MET A 185 -16.11 -6.05 9.49
C MET A 185 -15.89 -4.86 8.53
N ALA A 186 -14.72 -4.75 7.91
CA ALA A 186 -14.42 -3.73 6.92
C ALA A 186 -15.40 -3.76 5.74
N LEU A 187 -15.69 -4.96 5.21
CA LEU A 187 -16.64 -5.14 4.11
C LEU A 187 -18.08 -4.73 4.49
N GLN A 188 -18.46 -4.82 5.77
CA GLN A 188 -19.80 -4.50 6.26
C GLN A 188 -19.94 -3.08 6.82
N ALA A 189 -18.86 -2.37 7.07
CA ALA A 189 -18.85 -1.06 7.71
C ALA A 189 -19.30 0.06 6.75
N ASP A 190 -20.60 0.38 6.72
CA ASP A 190 -21.16 1.38 5.79
C ASP A 190 -20.42 2.73 5.82
N TRP A 191 -20.00 3.19 7.00
CA TRP A 191 -19.25 4.43 7.15
C TRP A 191 -17.92 4.45 6.34
N LEU A 192 -17.32 3.29 6.14
CA LEU A 192 -16.06 3.14 5.42
C LEU A 192 -16.24 3.29 3.90
N TRP A 193 -17.39 2.87 3.36
CA TRP A 193 -17.67 2.87 1.92
C TRP A 193 -18.38 4.14 1.42
N GLN A 194 -18.82 5.02 2.33
CA GLN A 194 -19.43 6.29 1.95
C GLN A 194 -18.45 7.19 1.20
N HIS A 195 -18.96 7.94 0.22
CA HIS A 195 -18.21 8.92 -0.57
C HIS A 195 -17.02 8.32 -1.36
N ASN A 196 -17.07 7.03 -1.71
CA ASN A 196 -15.98 6.30 -2.39
C ASN A 196 -14.65 6.44 -1.65
N ARG A 197 -14.70 6.41 -0.33
CA ARG A 197 -13.56 6.64 0.55
C ARG A 197 -12.52 5.55 0.45
N VAL A 198 -12.94 4.28 0.34
CA VAL A 198 -12.05 3.19 -0.02
C VAL A 198 -11.76 3.31 -1.52
N CYS A 199 -10.51 3.60 -1.87
CA CYS A 199 -10.08 3.82 -3.26
C CYS A 199 -8.90 2.93 -3.67
N HIS A 200 -8.33 2.20 -2.72
CA HIS A 200 -7.18 1.33 -2.94
C HIS A 200 -7.29 0.09 -2.05
N ILE A 201 -6.85 -1.08 -2.55
CA ILE A 201 -6.85 -2.33 -1.80
C ILE A 201 -5.55 -3.07 -2.06
N HIS A 202 -4.81 -3.39 -1.01
CA HIS A 202 -3.70 -4.33 -1.07
C HIS A 202 -4.21 -5.75 -0.91
N ILE A 203 -3.85 -6.60 -1.86
CA ILE A 203 -4.16 -8.02 -1.83
C ILE A 203 -2.94 -8.81 -1.38
N LYS A 204 -3.07 -9.44 -0.24
CA LYS A 204 -2.19 -10.46 0.33
C LYS A 204 -3.05 -11.52 1.00
N ASP A 205 -2.66 -12.77 0.95
CA ASP A 205 -3.36 -13.82 1.70
C ASP A 205 -2.78 -13.97 3.11
N TYR A 206 -3.52 -14.66 3.98
CA TYR A 206 -3.14 -14.85 5.38
C TYR A 206 -3.61 -16.20 5.89
N ASP A 207 -2.74 -16.93 6.60
CA ASP A 207 -3.02 -18.25 7.16
C ASP A 207 -2.92 -18.31 8.71
N GLY A 208 -2.83 -17.16 9.36
CA GLY A 208 -2.63 -17.06 10.80
C GLY A 208 -1.19 -16.69 11.21
N ASN A 209 -0.22 -16.69 10.29
CA ASN A 209 1.18 -16.46 10.61
C ASN A 209 1.85 -15.49 9.63
N LEU A 210 2.43 -14.41 10.16
CA LEU A 210 3.22 -13.45 9.36
C LEU A 210 4.66 -13.93 9.09
N TYR A 211 5.17 -14.83 9.90
CA TYR A 211 6.54 -15.29 9.84
C TYR A 211 6.57 -16.82 9.77
N SER A 212 7.54 -17.35 9.06
CA SER A 212 7.88 -18.78 9.07
C SER A 212 8.61 -19.17 10.35
N THR A 213 8.81 -20.45 10.55
CA THR A 213 9.48 -20.99 11.75
C THR A 213 10.94 -20.52 11.91
N ASP A 214 11.58 -20.14 10.82
CA ASP A 214 12.93 -19.55 10.76
C ASP A 214 12.91 -18.02 10.82
N ASN A 215 11.78 -17.42 11.25
CA ASN A 215 11.57 -15.98 11.41
C ASN A 215 11.68 -15.16 10.10
N PHE A 216 11.38 -15.80 8.97
CA PHE A 216 11.34 -15.12 7.68
C PHE A 216 9.94 -14.59 7.40
N ARG A 217 9.81 -13.28 7.00
CA ARG A 217 8.53 -12.66 6.69
C ARG A 217 7.88 -13.36 5.49
N ARG A 218 6.67 -13.84 5.68
CA ARG A 218 5.87 -14.51 4.66
C ARG A 218 5.00 -13.49 3.94
N TYR A 219 4.88 -13.64 2.65
CA TYR A 219 3.97 -12.87 1.81
C TYR A 219 3.18 -13.86 0.97
N LEU A 220 2.01 -14.25 1.47
CA LEU A 220 1.19 -15.27 0.82
C LEU A 220 0.48 -14.67 -0.39
N HIS A 221 0.55 -15.38 -1.49
CA HIS A 221 -0.22 -15.06 -2.68
C HIS A 221 -1.67 -15.51 -2.53
N PRO A 222 -2.63 -14.90 -3.26
CA PRO A 222 -4.04 -15.33 -3.23
C PRO A 222 -4.18 -16.84 -3.46
N GLY A 223 -4.89 -17.51 -2.55
CA GLY A 223 -5.09 -18.95 -2.53
C GLY A 223 -4.03 -19.77 -1.78
N GLU A 224 -3.02 -19.13 -1.20
CA GLU A 224 -2.02 -19.81 -0.34
C GLU A 224 -2.37 -19.73 1.16
N GLY A 225 -3.34 -18.92 1.53
CA GLY A 225 -3.82 -18.75 2.89
C GLY A 225 -5.27 -19.19 3.07
N SER A 226 -5.99 -18.46 3.92
CA SER A 226 -7.37 -18.79 4.30
C SER A 226 -8.38 -17.70 3.94
N ILE A 227 -7.97 -16.62 3.27
CA ILE A 227 -8.89 -15.56 2.85
C ILE A 227 -9.75 -16.07 1.68
N ASP A 228 -11.07 -16.02 1.84
CA ASP A 228 -12.04 -16.36 0.78
C ASP A 228 -12.12 -15.17 -0.22
N PHE A 229 -11.18 -15.13 -1.18
CA PHE A 229 -11.14 -14.06 -2.18
C PHE A 229 -12.38 -14.03 -3.10
N PRO A 230 -12.96 -15.15 -3.55
CA PRO A 230 -14.23 -15.11 -4.26
C PRO A 230 -15.31 -14.34 -3.50
N LYS A 231 -15.51 -14.66 -2.23
CA LYS A 231 -16.46 -13.95 -1.36
C LYS A 231 -16.07 -12.49 -1.11
N PHE A 232 -14.79 -12.21 -1.00
CA PHE A 232 -14.27 -10.85 -0.87
C PHE A 232 -14.62 -9.99 -2.10
N PHE A 233 -14.38 -10.50 -3.31
CA PHE A 233 -14.72 -9.81 -4.56
C PHE A 233 -16.24 -9.66 -4.74
N ASP A 234 -17.05 -10.65 -4.34
CA ASP A 234 -18.50 -10.51 -4.30
C ASP A 234 -18.94 -9.34 -3.41
N ALA A 235 -18.31 -9.19 -2.25
CA ALA A 235 -18.61 -8.07 -1.35
C ALA A 235 -18.18 -6.72 -1.94
N LEU A 236 -17.04 -6.64 -2.66
CA LEU A 236 -16.62 -5.43 -3.36
C LEU A 236 -17.63 -5.00 -4.43
N ARG A 237 -18.23 -5.97 -5.17
CA ARG A 237 -19.31 -5.70 -6.13
C ARG A 237 -20.53 -5.09 -5.44
N LEU A 238 -20.95 -5.67 -4.32
CA LEU A 238 -22.10 -5.16 -3.54
C LEU A 238 -21.84 -3.73 -3.03
N ARG A 239 -20.59 -3.38 -2.76
CA ARG A 239 -20.17 -2.02 -2.37
C ARG A 239 -19.99 -1.09 -3.57
N SER A 240 -20.16 -1.57 -4.80
CA SER A 240 -19.87 -0.82 -6.04
C SER A 240 -18.47 -0.22 -6.02
N PHE A 241 -17.50 -0.98 -5.52
CA PHE A 241 -16.10 -0.54 -5.44
C PHE A 241 -15.57 -0.17 -6.83
N SER A 242 -14.90 0.96 -6.89
CA SER A 242 -14.16 1.42 -8.06
C SER A 242 -12.86 2.05 -7.57
N GLY A 243 -11.75 1.56 -8.05
CA GLY A 243 -10.43 2.02 -7.58
C GLY A 243 -9.34 1.03 -7.94
N ASN A 244 -8.26 1.04 -7.20
CA ASN A 244 -7.12 0.17 -7.46
C ASN A 244 -7.14 -1.06 -6.57
N ILE A 245 -6.83 -2.21 -7.16
CA ILE A 245 -6.47 -3.44 -6.46
C ILE A 245 -5.00 -3.70 -6.76
N SER A 246 -4.15 -3.67 -5.76
CA SER A 246 -2.71 -3.84 -5.88
C SER A 246 -2.28 -5.16 -5.24
N LEU A 247 -1.67 -6.06 -6.02
CA LEU A 247 -1.04 -7.26 -5.47
C LEU A 247 0.25 -6.85 -4.75
N GLU A 248 0.28 -6.94 -3.43
CA GLU A 248 1.42 -6.58 -2.57
C GLU A 248 2.02 -7.81 -1.87
N THR A 249 2.46 -8.78 -2.65
CA THR A 249 3.15 -9.98 -2.17
C THR A 249 4.67 -9.85 -2.35
N SER A 250 5.43 -10.91 -2.11
CA SER A 250 6.83 -10.98 -2.50
C SER A 250 7.10 -12.25 -3.28
N ILE A 251 7.82 -12.12 -4.39
CA ILE A 251 8.31 -13.25 -5.18
C ILE A 251 9.78 -13.55 -4.93
N VAL A 252 10.41 -12.81 -4.01
CA VAL A 252 11.82 -12.97 -3.68
C VAL A 252 11.96 -14.03 -2.60
N ASN A 253 12.67 -15.11 -2.92
CA ASN A 253 12.98 -16.17 -1.95
C ASN A 253 14.17 -15.82 -1.05
N HIS A 254 14.58 -16.75 -0.17
CA HIS A 254 15.74 -16.57 0.73
C HIS A 254 17.06 -16.32 0.00
N ASP A 255 17.22 -16.85 -1.21
CA ASP A 255 18.44 -16.72 -2.03
C ASP A 255 18.41 -15.47 -2.92
N GLY A 256 17.38 -14.63 -2.79
CA GLY A 256 17.21 -13.44 -3.62
C GLY A 256 16.68 -13.71 -5.03
N ILE A 257 16.28 -14.96 -5.33
CA ILE A 257 15.74 -15.36 -6.63
C ILE A 257 14.26 -14.95 -6.72
N ARG A 258 13.86 -14.42 -7.87
CA ARG A 258 12.50 -13.95 -8.15
C ARG A 258 11.71 -14.99 -8.95
N ASP A 259 10.56 -15.40 -8.42
CA ASP A 259 9.62 -16.31 -9.10
C ASP A 259 8.55 -15.50 -9.87
N ILE A 260 8.87 -15.12 -11.10
CA ILE A 260 7.99 -14.33 -11.97
C ILE A 260 6.76 -15.13 -12.42
N ASP A 261 6.88 -16.44 -12.61
CA ASP A 261 5.74 -17.28 -13.04
C ASP A 261 4.68 -17.35 -11.95
N LYS A 262 5.09 -17.42 -10.68
CA LYS A 262 4.18 -17.31 -9.53
C LYS A 262 3.44 -15.96 -9.52
N LEU A 263 4.15 -14.86 -9.81
CA LEU A 263 3.52 -13.54 -9.90
C LEU A 263 2.49 -13.48 -11.01
N LYS A 264 2.85 -13.89 -12.23
CA LYS A 264 1.95 -13.93 -13.38
C LYS A 264 0.68 -14.73 -13.09
N LYS A 265 0.82 -15.90 -12.47
CA LYS A 265 -0.32 -16.73 -12.05
C LYS A 265 -1.24 -16.00 -11.07
N SER A 266 -0.68 -15.31 -10.08
CA SER A 266 -1.48 -14.57 -9.10
C SER A 266 -2.20 -13.37 -9.72
N LEU A 267 -1.54 -12.64 -10.63
CA LEU A 267 -2.16 -11.53 -11.35
C LEU A 267 -3.29 -12.01 -12.27
N SER A 268 -3.09 -13.11 -12.99
CA SER A 268 -4.14 -13.73 -13.83
C SER A 268 -5.37 -14.13 -13.02
N MET A 269 -5.16 -14.75 -11.85
CA MET A 269 -6.25 -15.11 -10.93
C MET A 269 -7.03 -13.87 -10.44
N LEU A 270 -6.35 -12.78 -10.11
CA LEU A 270 -7.01 -11.53 -9.72
C LEU A 270 -7.76 -10.90 -10.89
N GLN A 271 -7.17 -10.90 -12.08
CA GLN A 271 -7.82 -10.39 -13.29
C GLN A 271 -9.14 -11.14 -13.60
N GLU A 272 -9.15 -12.47 -13.44
CA GLU A 272 -10.36 -13.29 -13.58
C GLU A 272 -11.42 -12.91 -12.54
N MET A 273 -11.03 -12.72 -11.27
CA MET A 273 -11.95 -12.31 -10.20
C MET A 273 -12.53 -10.92 -10.45
N ILE A 274 -11.72 -9.96 -10.93
CA ILE A 274 -12.16 -8.62 -11.30
C ILE A 274 -13.12 -8.66 -12.48
N SER A 275 -12.82 -9.45 -13.52
CA SER A 275 -13.63 -9.53 -14.73
C SER A 275 -14.99 -10.19 -14.50
N ASN A 276 -15.08 -11.10 -13.55
CA ASN A 276 -16.31 -11.75 -13.12
C ASN A 276 -17.07 -10.95 -12.05
N SER A 277 -16.54 -9.76 -11.71
CA SER A 277 -17.05 -8.88 -10.63
C SER A 277 -18.08 -7.86 -11.11
#